data_b86f0ca79c89e9cff64ef3f7aad2c6d2
#
_entry.id   b86f0ca79c89e9cff64ef3f7aad2c6d2
#
_cell.length_a   1.000
_cell.length_b   1.000
_cell.length_c   1.000
_cell.angle_alpha   90.00
_cell.angle_beta   90.00
_cell.angle_gamma   90.00
#
_symmetry.space_group_name_H-M   'P 1'
#
loop_
_entity.id
_entity.type
_entity.pdbx_description
1 polymer ?
#
loop_
_entity_poly.entity_id
_entity_poly.type
_entity_poly.pdbx_seq_one_letter_code
_entity_poly.pdbx_strand_id
1 'polypeptide(L)'
;MICYKPMAKTTKHTASEKILGILNSTHLPPCLAVTAISALMAYFSGVRSGIFLVVPTVLLGQFSVGWCNDYLDRKDDILAKRIEKPLVSGIVKAETIKNLSLVSLFISIVLSFLYSVPAGIVYSVAMASAFLYNFRLKNSPFSIVTYMVSFGLLPVFIALGNPRPFIPAYWMILASGLLGAGVHFQNVIPDFEVDKIAGIKGLPHYFYYQHALLLGSVFLVLSALCIGLGIGGLGSVTSRLVLGSFAAVAILFSVLYFTKQIDKAYKSALLLSFLGTLVMISGAPFMRVI
;
A
#
# COMPACT_ATOMS: atom_id res chain seq x y z
N MET A 1 -38.30 -8.42 10.68
CA MET A 1 -37.35 -8.04 11.76
C MET A 1 -36.83 -9.34 12.37
N ILE A 2 -35.76 -9.91 11.78
CA ILE A 2 -35.17 -11.17 12.25
C ILE A 2 -34.13 -10.79 13.29
N CYS A 3 -34.46 -11.08 14.56
CA CYS A 3 -33.58 -10.84 15.69
C CYS A 3 -32.42 -11.86 15.63
N TYR A 4 -31.26 -11.44 15.15
CA TYR A 4 -30.07 -12.27 15.14
C TYR A 4 -29.53 -12.37 16.57
N LYS A 5 -29.77 -13.51 17.21
CA LYS A 5 -29.20 -13.85 18.50
C LYS A 5 -27.75 -14.24 18.30
N PRO A 6 -26.77 -13.52 18.84
CA PRO A 6 -25.36 -13.88 18.67
C PRO A 6 -25.12 -15.21 19.41
N MET A 7 -24.70 -16.24 18.68
CA MET A 7 -24.17 -17.47 19.26
C MET A 7 -22.75 -17.17 19.82
N ALA A 8 -22.69 -16.45 20.91
CA ALA A 8 -21.46 -16.27 21.66
C ALA A 8 -21.35 -17.38 22.71
N LYS A 9 -20.80 -18.53 22.33
CA LYS A 9 -19.97 -19.27 23.29
C LYS A 9 -18.76 -18.38 23.53
N THR A 10 -18.62 -17.83 24.74
CA THR A 10 -17.42 -17.11 25.18
C THR A 10 -16.27 -18.11 25.34
N THR A 11 -15.69 -18.54 24.23
CA THR A 11 -14.40 -19.23 24.26
C THR A 11 -13.38 -18.22 24.76
N LYS A 12 -12.78 -18.49 25.92
CA LYS A 12 -11.67 -17.69 26.45
C LYS A 12 -10.46 -17.86 25.52
N HIS A 13 -10.25 -16.90 24.64
CA HIS A 13 -9.06 -16.88 23.79
C HIS A 13 -7.81 -16.59 24.62
N THR A 14 -6.73 -17.32 24.33
CA THR A 14 -5.41 -17.14 24.95
C THR A 14 -4.79 -15.78 24.63
N ALA A 15 -3.82 -15.35 25.41
CA ALA A 15 -3.10 -14.11 25.14
C ALA A 15 -2.38 -14.15 23.76
N SER A 16 -1.81 -15.30 23.40
CA SER A 16 -1.14 -15.52 22.11
C SER A 16 -2.11 -15.42 20.93
N GLU A 17 -3.30 -16.00 21.03
CA GLU A 17 -4.33 -15.88 19.99
C GLU A 17 -4.76 -14.41 19.78
N LYS A 18 -4.90 -13.65 20.86
CA LYS A 18 -5.26 -12.23 20.78
C LYS A 18 -4.16 -11.39 20.13
N ILE A 19 -2.88 -11.63 20.50
CA ILE A 19 -1.74 -10.93 19.90
C ILE A 19 -1.66 -11.24 18.41
N LEU A 20 -1.79 -12.52 18.03
CA LEU A 20 -1.81 -12.92 16.62
C LEU A 20 -3.00 -12.31 15.87
N GLY A 21 -4.18 -12.27 16.50
CA GLY A 21 -5.36 -11.61 15.95
C GLY A 21 -5.16 -10.12 15.73
N ILE A 22 -4.52 -9.41 16.66
CA ILE A 22 -4.17 -8.00 16.51
C ILE A 22 -3.20 -7.80 15.34
N LEU A 23 -2.17 -8.64 15.22
CA LEU A 23 -1.21 -8.57 14.11
C LEU A 23 -1.88 -8.89 12.75
N ASN A 24 -2.73 -9.91 12.69
CA ASN A 24 -3.45 -10.25 11.46
C ASN A 24 -4.35 -9.11 10.97
N SER A 25 -4.96 -8.37 11.90
CA SER A 25 -5.79 -7.20 11.58
C SER A 25 -5.00 -5.98 11.05
N THR A 26 -3.66 -6.02 11.03
CA THR A 26 -2.84 -4.98 10.38
C THR A 26 -2.69 -5.21 8.88
N HIS A 27 -3.03 -6.38 8.36
CA HIS A 27 -2.58 -6.83 7.03
C HIS A 27 -1.04 -6.81 6.94
N LEU A 28 -0.38 -7.53 7.85
CA LEU A 28 1.05 -7.47 8.13
C LEU A 28 1.99 -7.52 6.90
N PRO A 29 1.78 -8.38 5.88
CA PRO A 29 2.67 -8.43 4.73
C PRO A 29 2.81 -7.10 3.98
N PRO A 30 1.75 -6.39 3.56
CA PRO A 30 1.88 -5.09 2.92
C PRO A 30 2.47 -4.02 3.84
N CYS A 31 2.17 -4.04 5.15
CA CYS A 31 2.77 -3.11 6.11
C CYS A 31 4.29 -3.25 6.16
N LEU A 32 4.80 -4.49 6.25
CA LEU A 32 6.23 -4.77 6.24
C LEU A 32 6.87 -4.42 4.90
N ALA A 33 6.20 -4.68 3.77
CA ALA A 33 6.69 -4.34 2.45
C ALA A 33 6.90 -2.82 2.30
N VAL A 34 5.88 -2.00 2.60
CA VAL A 34 5.99 -0.54 2.50
C VAL A 34 7.05 0.00 3.47
N THR A 35 7.15 -0.54 4.68
CA THR A 35 8.17 -0.15 5.65
C THR A 35 9.59 -0.49 5.16
N ALA A 36 9.79 -1.68 4.62
CA ALA A 36 11.08 -2.10 4.06
C ALA A 36 11.49 -1.23 2.86
N ILE A 37 10.54 -0.94 1.95
CA ILE A 37 10.77 -0.03 0.82
C ILE A 37 11.23 1.34 1.34
N SER A 38 10.52 1.89 2.33
CA SER A 38 10.84 3.20 2.91
C SER A 38 12.22 3.22 3.56
N ALA A 39 12.58 2.17 4.29
CA ALA A 39 13.90 2.03 4.90
C ALA A 39 15.02 1.97 3.84
N LEU A 40 14.83 1.17 2.79
CA LEU A 40 15.80 1.03 1.70
C LEU A 40 15.91 2.33 0.87
N MET A 41 14.78 2.98 0.58
CA MET A 41 14.80 4.30 -0.07
C MET A 41 15.55 5.33 0.78
N ALA A 42 15.32 5.39 2.07
CA ALA A 42 16.03 6.29 2.99
C ALA A 42 17.53 5.97 3.00
N TYR A 43 17.91 4.70 3.09
CA TYR A 43 19.31 4.27 3.07
C TYR A 43 20.03 4.69 1.78
N PHE A 44 19.46 4.35 0.63
CA PHE A 44 20.09 4.61 -0.68
C PHE A 44 20.03 6.09 -1.10
N SER A 45 19.08 6.88 -0.58
CA SER A 45 19.07 8.33 -0.76
C SER A 45 20.03 9.09 0.17
N GLY A 46 20.79 8.37 1.00
CA GLY A 46 21.79 8.95 1.90
C GLY A 46 21.22 9.42 3.25
N VAL A 47 20.00 9.06 3.59
CA VAL A 47 19.33 9.40 4.87
C VAL A 47 19.60 8.30 5.92
N ARG A 48 20.88 7.98 6.16
CA ARG A 48 21.23 6.84 7.02
C ARG A 48 20.80 7.00 8.48
N SER A 49 21.04 8.16 9.09
CA SER A 49 20.65 8.43 10.48
C SER A 49 19.13 8.56 10.66
N GLY A 50 18.41 9.01 9.64
CA GLY A 50 16.96 9.18 9.67
C GLY A 50 16.16 7.86 9.64
N ILE A 51 16.80 6.73 9.30
CA ILE A 51 16.14 5.42 9.23
C ILE A 51 15.47 5.05 10.55
N PHE A 52 16.10 5.37 11.69
CA PHE A 52 15.56 5.12 13.04
C PHE A 52 14.25 5.86 13.31
N LEU A 53 13.93 6.92 12.55
CA LEU A 53 12.63 7.61 12.62
C LEU A 53 11.73 7.17 11.47
N VAL A 54 12.24 7.00 10.26
CA VAL A 54 11.45 6.57 9.08
C VAL A 54 10.78 5.23 9.31
N VAL A 55 11.52 4.22 9.79
CA VAL A 55 11.01 2.86 9.97
C VAL A 55 9.83 2.80 10.94
N PRO A 56 9.94 3.25 12.20
CA PRO A 56 8.81 3.19 13.12
C PRO A 56 7.66 4.12 12.70
N THR A 57 7.94 5.28 12.10
CA THR A 57 6.89 6.17 11.58
C THR A 57 6.04 5.46 10.55
N VAL A 58 6.67 4.89 9.51
CA VAL A 58 5.93 4.22 8.43
C VAL A 58 5.25 2.96 8.94
N LEU A 59 5.92 2.13 9.75
CA LEU A 59 5.35 0.89 10.28
C LEU A 59 4.09 1.16 11.12
N LEU A 60 4.16 2.10 12.05
CA LEU A 60 3.01 2.47 12.88
C LEU A 60 1.89 3.10 12.07
N GLY A 61 2.22 3.92 11.08
CA GLY A 61 1.23 4.46 10.16
C GLY A 61 0.52 3.37 9.34
N GLN A 62 1.26 2.41 8.80
CA GLN A 62 0.68 1.27 8.07
C GLN A 62 -0.21 0.42 8.99
N PHE A 63 0.23 0.11 10.21
CA PHE A 63 -0.61 -0.58 11.21
C PHE A 63 -1.89 0.19 11.49
N SER A 64 -1.79 1.50 11.69
CA SER A 64 -2.94 2.36 11.93
C SER A 64 -3.97 2.29 10.80
N VAL A 65 -3.53 2.36 9.54
CA VAL A 65 -4.40 2.28 8.36
C VAL A 65 -5.04 0.88 8.25
N GLY A 66 -4.26 -0.20 8.47
CA GLY A 66 -4.77 -1.58 8.42
C GLY A 66 -5.83 -1.83 9.49
N TRP A 67 -5.56 -1.45 10.75
CA TRP A 67 -6.53 -1.57 11.84
C TRP A 67 -7.78 -0.72 11.61
N CYS A 68 -7.63 0.50 11.07
CA CYS A 68 -8.77 1.33 10.69
C CYS A 68 -9.64 0.65 9.64
N ASN A 69 -9.02 0.05 8.63
CA ASN A 69 -9.73 -0.69 7.58
C ASN A 69 -10.56 -1.83 8.17
N ASP A 70 -9.93 -2.74 8.93
CA ASP A 70 -10.62 -3.88 9.55
C ASP A 70 -11.74 -3.44 10.53
N TYR A 71 -11.53 -2.34 11.28
CA TYR A 71 -12.55 -1.81 12.16
C TYR A 71 -13.79 -1.31 11.39
N LEU A 72 -13.58 -0.59 10.29
CA LEU A 72 -14.65 -0.03 9.46
C LEU A 72 -15.38 -1.11 8.68
N ASP A 73 -14.64 -2.06 8.11
CA ASP A 73 -15.17 -3.15 7.28
C ASP A 73 -15.90 -4.22 8.11
N ARG A 74 -15.79 -4.20 9.45
CA ARG A 74 -16.32 -5.26 10.33
C ARG A 74 -17.77 -5.65 10.05
N LYS A 75 -18.64 -4.68 9.73
CA LYS A 75 -20.06 -4.97 9.47
C LYS A 75 -20.23 -5.76 8.18
N ASP A 76 -19.52 -5.38 7.15
CA ASP A 76 -19.57 -6.03 5.83
C ASP A 76 -18.89 -7.40 5.90
N ASP A 77 -17.80 -7.54 6.64
CA ASP A 77 -17.13 -8.82 6.89
C ASP A 77 -18.03 -9.82 7.66
N ILE A 78 -18.84 -9.34 8.62
CA ILE A 78 -19.83 -10.18 9.32
C ILE A 78 -20.91 -10.64 8.35
N LEU A 79 -21.42 -9.75 7.50
CA LEU A 79 -22.42 -10.09 6.48
C LEU A 79 -21.87 -11.09 5.45
N ALA A 80 -20.62 -10.93 5.07
CA ALA A 80 -19.90 -11.83 4.17
C ALA A 80 -19.43 -13.14 4.85
N LYS A 81 -19.68 -13.31 6.16
CA LYS A 81 -19.26 -14.48 6.97
C LYS A 81 -17.77 -14.78 6.92
N ARG A 82 -16.93 -13.75 6.90
CA ARG A 82 -15.46 -13.86 6.90
C ARG A 82 -14.93 -14.25 8.28
N ILE A 83 -15.22 -15.49 8.71
CA ILE A 83 -14.87 -16.01 10.05
C ILE A 83 -13.36 -16.08 10.30
N GLU A 84 -12.54 -16.06 9.27
CA GLU A 84 -11.08 -16.01 9.35
C GLU A 84 -10.58 -14.66 9.90
N LYS A 85 -11.39 -13.60 9.81
CA LYS A 85 -11.03 -12.29 10.35
C LYS A 85 -11.20 -12.23 11.87
N PRO A 86 -10.18 -11.73 12.62
CA PRO A 86 -10.17 -11.73 14.09
C PRO A 86 -11.31 -10.94 14.73
N LEU A 87 -11.81 -9.89 14.04
CA LEU A 87 -12.95 -9.09 14.52
C LEU A 87 -14.29 -9.79 14.32
N VAL A 88 -14.39 -10.63 13.30
CA VAL A 88 -15.61 -11.41 13.00
C VAL A 88 -15.70 -12.63 13.91
N SER A 89 -14.59 -13.35 14.09
CA SER A 89 -14.51 -14.51 15.01
C SER A 89 -14.58 -14.13 16.51
N GLY A 90 -14.43 -12.83 16.84
CA GLY A 90 -14.47 -12.36 18.24
C GLY A 90 -13.19 -12.58 19.02
N ILE A 91 -12.09 -13.00 18.38
CA ILE A 91 -10.75 -13.15 18.99
C ILE A 91 -10.28 -11.81 19.55
N VAL A 92 -10.54 -10.73 18.83
CA VAL A 92 -10.17 -9.37 19.23
C VAL A 92 -11.42 -8.47 19.25
N LYS A 93 -11.51 -7.60 20.26
CA LYS A 93 -12.60 -6.63 20.36
C LYS A 93 -12.38 -5.49 19.36
N ALA A 94 -13.44 -5.06 18.68
CA ALA A 94 -13.39 -3.96 17.73
C ALA A 94 -12.87 -2.65 18.37
N GLU A 95 -13.26 -2.38 19.62
CA GLU A 95 -12.77 -1.20 20.36
C GLU A 95 -11.26 -1.22 20.59
N THR A 96 -10.68 -2.41 20.83
CA THR A 96 -9.22 -2.58 20.95
C THR A 96 -8.52 -2.20 19.65
N ILE A 97 -9.01 -2.69 18.51
CA ILE A 97 -8.43 -2.40 17.19
C ILE A 97 -8.57 -0.91 16.84
N LYS A 98 -9.73 -0.31 17.12
CA LYS A 98 -9.93 1.13 16.94
C LYS A 98 -8.93 1.95 17.77
N ASN A 99 -8.77 1.62 19.05
CA ASN A 99 -7.86 2.35 19.94
C ASN A 99 -6.39 2.18 19.53
N LEU A 100 -5.99 0.97 19.11
CA LEU A 100 -4.66 0.72 18.57
C LEU A 100 -4.41 1.51 17.28
N SER A 101 -5.40 1.60 16.39
CA SER A 101 -5.33 2.43 15.19
C SER A 101 -5.07 3.91 15.55
N LEU A 102 -5.84 4.48 16.45
CA LEU A 102 -5.72 5.89 16.85
C LEU A 102 -4.40 6.19 17.55
N VAL A 103 -3.98 5.33 18.49
CA VAL A 103 -2.70 5.48 19.19
C VAL A 103 -1.52 5.38 18.24
N SER A 104 -1.53 4.41 17.33
CA SER A 104 -0.47 4.25 16.33
C SER A 104 -0.43 5.42 15.35
N LEU A 105 -1.58 5.94 14.92
CA LEU A 105 -1.66 7.16 14.12
C LEU A 105 -1.00 8.33 14.85
N PHE A 106 -1.39 8.58 16.10
CA PHE A 106 -0.85 9.67 16.89
C PHE A 106 0.67 9.55 17.02
N ILE A 107 1.18 8.38 17.40
CA ILE A 107 2.63 8.16 17.55
C ILE A 107 3.34 8.34 16.21
N SER A 108 2.82 7.81 15.11
CA SER A 108 3.44 7.96 13.79
C SER A 108 3.51 9.41 13.33
N ILE A 109 2.48 10.21 13.60
CA ILE A 109 2.48 11.66 13.33
C ILE A 109 3.55 12.36 14.18
N VAL A 110 3.60 12.09 15.49
CA VAL A 110 4.63 12.68 16.36
C VAL A 110 6.04 12.34 15.86
N LEU A 111 6.31 11.07 15.55
CA LEU A 111 7.61 10.65 15.02
C LEU A 111 7.96 11.34 13.70
N SER A 112 6.98 11.56 12.82
CA SER A 112 7.21 12.27 11.55
C SER A 112 7.60 13.74 11.76
N PHE A 113 7.04 14.41 12.75
CA PHE A 113 7.43 15.77 13.13
C PHE A 113 8.79 15.81 13.85
N LEU A 114 9.13 14.79 14.63
CA LEU A 114 10.48 14.65 15.22
C LEU A 114 11.54 14.41 14.12
N TYR A 115 11.16 13.84 13.00
CA TYR A 115 12.04 13.68 11.85
C TYR A 115 12.35 15.03 11.19
N SER A 116 11.34 15.83 10.85
CA SER A 116 11.40 17.27 10.56
C SER A 116 9.98 17.84 10.43
N VAL A 117 9.83 19.15 10.64
CA VAL A 117 8.51 19.79 10.48
C VAL A 117 7.96 19.66 9.06
N PRO A 118 8.73 19.93 7.97
CA PRO A 118 8.22 19.72 6.62
C PRO A 118 7.87 18.25 6.32
N ALA A 119 8.67 17.29 6.79
CA ALA A 119 8.37 15.86 6.63
C ALA A 119 7.09 15.49 7.38
N GLY A 120 6.89 15.99 8.60
CA GLY A 120 5.67 15.78 9.40
C GLY A 120 4.41 16.29 8.70
N ILE A 121 4.48 17.46 8.07
CA ILE A 121 3.35 18.02 7.29
C ILE A 121 3.02 17.09 6.11
N VAL A 122 4.02 16.71 5.31
CA VAL A 122 3.84 15.83 4.15
C VAL A 122 3.30 14.46 4.56
N TYR A 123 3.85 13.88 5.62
CA TYR A 123 3.39 12.61 6.16
C TYR A 123 1.94 12.69 6.65
N SER A 124 1.56 13.79 7.33
CA SER A 124 0.18 14.02 7.77
C SER A 124 -0.80 14.06 6.60
N VAL A 125 -0.42 14.70 5.48
CA VAL A 125 -1.23 14.70 4.24
C VAL A 125 -1.36 13.29 3.66
N ALA A 126 -0.27 12.52 3.63
CA ALA A 126 -0.30 11.13 3.14
C ALA A 126 -1.22 10.25 4.02
N MET A 127 -1.13 10.39 5.36
CA MET A 127 -2.00 9.67 6.29
C MET A 127 -3.45 10.09 6.18
N ALA A 128 -3.73 11.40 6.06
CA ALA A 128 -5.09 11.89 5.82
C ALA A 128 -5.68 11.31 4.53
N SER A 129 -4.89 11.20 3.46
CA SER A 129 -5.30 10.56 2.21
C SER A 129 -5.63 9.07 2.41
N ALA A 130 -4.80 8.31 3.13
CA ALA A 130 -5.03 6.89 3.41
C ALA A 130 -6.28 6.68 4.29
N PHE A 131 -6.52 7.54 5.28
CA PHE A 131 -7.72 7.49 6.10
C PHE A 131 -8.97 7.89 5.30
N LEU A 132 -8.87 8.90 4.43
CA LEU A 132 -9.97 9.30 3.55
C LEU A 132 -10.39 8.15 2.62
N TYR A 133 -9.43 7.33 2.15
CA TYR A 133 -9.74 6.09 1.46
C TYR A 133 -10.64 5.19 2.31
N ASN A 134 -10.21 4.84 3.53
CA ASN A 134 -10.94 3.94 4.41
C ASN A 134 -12.34 4.47 4.78
N PHE A 135 -12.47 5.77 5.04
CA PHE A 135 -13.75 6.37 5.47
C PHE A 135 -14.75 6.59 4.35
N ARG A 136 -14.30 6.96 3.13
CA ARG A 136 -15.21 7.41 2.07
C ARG A 136 -14.84 6.95 0.67
N LEU A 137 -13.56 7.08 0.28
CA LEU A 137 -13.19 6.96 -1.12
C LEU A 137 -12.99 5.52 -1.58
N LYS A 138 -12.92 4.55 -0.65
CA LYS A 138 -12.90 3.12 -0.94
C LYS A 138 -14.05 2.72 -1.88
N ASN A 139 -15.23 3.30 -1.65
CA ASN A 139 -16.46 3.04 -2.40
C ASN A 139 -16.74 4.10 -3.49
N SER A 140 -15.70 4.69 -4.08
CA SER A 140 -15.85 5.72 -5.10
C SER A 140 -14.84 5.54 -6.24
N PRO A 141 -15.10 6.14 -7.42
CA PRO A 141 -14.12 6.13 -8.51
C PRO A 141 -12.84 6.88 -8.18
N PHE A 142 -12.83 7.71 -7.12
CA PHE A 142 -11.64 8.42 -6.64
C PHE A 142 -10.75 7.59 -5.71
N SER A 143 -11.07 6.30 -5.49
CA SER A 143 -10.28 5.40 -4.64
C SER A 143 -8.80 5.33 -5.04
N ILE A 144 -8.49 5.39 -6.34
CA ILE A 144 -7.12 5.40 -6.87
C ILE A 144 -6.32 6.64 -6.43
N VAL A 145 -6.97 7.81 -6.35
CA VAL A 145 -6.29 9.08 -6.04
C VAL A 145 -5.62 9.02 -4.68
N THR A 146 -6.25 8.40 -3.70
CA THR A 146 -5.70 8.28 -2.35
C THR A 146 -4.43 7.43 -2.31
N TYR A 147 -4.38 6.35 -3.09
CA TYR A 147 -3.17 5.54 -3.25
C TYR A 147 -2.06 6.33 -3.95
N MET A 148 -2.40 7.04 -5.04
CA MET A 148 -1.42 7.86 -5.75
C MET A 148 -0.82 8.95 -4.86
N VAL A 149 -1.64 9.63 -4.05
CA VAL A 149 -1.18 10.67 -3.12
C VAL A 149 -0.32 10.06 -2.02
N SER A 150 -0.80 9.01 -1.34
CA SER A 150 -0.07 8.41 -0.21
C SER A 150 1.29 7.85 -0.63
N PHE A 151 1.35 7.14 -1.76
CA PHE A 151 2.60 6.60 -2.29
C PHE A 151 3.49 7.69 -2.90
N GLY A 152 2.93 8.65 -3.64
CA GLY A 152 3.68 9.74 -4.25
C GLY A 152 4.35 10.66 -3.22
N LEU A 153 3.75 10.82 -2.04
CA LEU A 153 4.32 11.62 -0.95
C LEU A 153 5.39 10.88 -0.13
N LEU A 154 5.52 9.56 -0.25
CA LEU A 154 6.50 8.78 0.50
C LEU A 154 7.95 9.21 0.23
N PRO A 155 8.43 9.34 -1.03
CA PRO A 155 9.77 9.87 -1.30
C PRO A 155 9.96 11.31 -0.81
N VAL A 156 8.91 12.13 -0.86
CA VAL A 156 8.95 13.52 -0.36
C VAL A 156 9.14 13.54 1.16
N PHE A 157 8.40 12.72 1.91
CA PHE A 157 8.57 12.53 3.34
C PHE A 157 10.01 12.16 3.70
N ILE A 158 10.58 11.17 3.00
CA ILE A 158 11.95 10.70 3.23
C ILE A 158 12.97 11.82 2.96
N ALA A 159 12.81 12.53 1.86
CA ALA A 159 13.75 13.56 1.42
C ALA A 159 13.77 14.81 2.34
N LEU A 160 12.58 15.22 2.79
CA LEU A 160 12.44 16.42 3.63
C LEU A 160 12.95 16.23 5.08
N GLY A 161 13.03 15.00 5.57
CA GLY A 161 13.61 14.71 6.87
C GLY A 161 15.13 14.49 6.84
N ASN A 162 15.77 14.58 5.68
CA ASN A 162 17.23 14.50 5.57
C ASN A 162 17.88 15.69 6.30
N PRO A 163 19.05 15.52 6.95
CA PRO A 163 19.84 16.64 7.51
C PRO A 163 20.14 17.75 6.50
N ARG A 164 20.19 17.43 5.22
CA ARG A 164 20.18 18.38 4.09
C ARG A 164 18.90 18.13 3.28
N PRO A 165 17.77 18.76 3.65
CA PRO A 165 16.49 18.53 3.00
C PRO A 165 16.54 18.87 1.51
N PHE A 166 15.83 18.11 0.71
CA PHE A 166 15.69 18.36 -0.72
C PHE A 166 14.27 17.92 -1.19
N ILE A 167 13.89 18.43 -2.35
CA ILE A 167 12.66 17.97 -3.02
C ILE A 167 13.08 16.87 -3.99
N PRO A 168 12.45 15.67 -3.94
CA PRO A 168 12.76 14.61 -4.89
C PRO A 168 12.45 15.04 -6.32
N ALA A 169 13.18 14.48 -7.27
CA ALA A 169 12.89 14.65 -8.69
C ALA A 169 11.42 14.24 -8.97
N TYR A 170 10.73 15.04 -9.77
CA TYR A 170 9.30 14.85 -10.09
C TYR A 170 8.97 13.46 -10.64
N TRP A 171 9.90 12.86 -11.39
CA TRP A 171 9.73 11.50 -11.92
C TRP A 171 9.64 10.45 -10.81
N MET A 172 10.32 10.62 -9.67
CA MET A 172 10.24 9.72 -8.53
C MET A 172 8.88 9.84 -7.84
N ILE A 173 8.37 11.06 -7.66
CA ILE A 173 7.05 11.32 -7.08
C ILE A 173 5.96 10.69 -7.96
N LEU A 174 6.05 10.93 -9.28
CA LEU A 174 5.12 10.37 -10.25
C LEU A 174 5.18 8.84 -10.29
N ALA A 175 6.38 8.27 -10.35
CA ALA A 175 6.57 6.82 -10.35
C ALA A 175 6.00 6.15 -9.10
N SER A 176 6.23 6.76 -7.92
CA SER A 176 5.68 6.27 -6.65
C SER A 176 4.15 6.32 -6.64
N GLY A 177 3.55 7.39 -7.13
CA GLY A 177 2.11 7.50 -7.27
C GLY A 177 1.53 6.47 -8.24
N LEU A 178 2.16 6.25 -9.39
CA LEU A 178 1.76 5.22 -10.36
C LEU A 178 1.92 3.81 -9.81
N LEU A 179 2.98 3.53 -9.02
CA LEU A 179 3.11 2.27 -8.29
C LEU A 179 1.95 2.07 -7.33
N GLY A 180 1.60 3.11 -6.55
CA GLY A 180 0.43 3.08 -5.66
C GLY A 180 -0.87 2.78 -6.40
N ALA A 181 -1.09 3.41 -7.56
CA ALA A 181 -2.23 3.12 -8.42
C ALA A 181 -2.28 1.65 -8.86
N GLY A 182 -1.16 1.12 -9.34
CA GLY A 182 -1.05 -0.28 -9.75
C GLY A 182 -1.33 -1.24 -8.60
N VAL A 183 -0.72 -0.99 -7.43
CA VAL A 183 -0.94 -1.78 -6.20
C VAL A 183 -2.40 -1.72 -5.76
N HIS A 184 -3.07 -0.56 -5.86
CA HIS A 184 -4.50 -0.45 -5.55
C HIS A 184 -5.35 -1.42 -6.38
N PHE A 185 -5.14 -1.47 -7.70
CA PHE A 185 -5.83 -2.43 -8.56
C PHE A 185 -5.51 -3.88 -8.18
N GLN A 186 -4.24 -4.20 -7.93
CA GLN A 186 -3.81 -5.57 -7.58
C GLN A 186 -4.40 -6.04 -6.24
N ASN A 187 -4.53 -5.14 -5.26
CA ASN A 187 -5.09 -5.46 -3.95
C ASN A 187 -6.58 -5.81 -4.00
N VAL A 188 -7.31 -5.31 -4.99
CA VAL A 188 -8.75 -5.59 -5.15
C VAL A 188 -8.99 -6.94 -5.85
N ILE A 189 -8.05 -7.42 -6.66
CA ILE A 189 -8.24 -8.62 -7.50
C ILE A 189 -8.64 -9.88 -6.70
N PRO A 190 -8.00 -10.23 -5.56
CA PRO A 190 -8.37 -11.43 -4.81
C PRO A 190 -9.81 -11.42 -4.26
N ASP A 191 -10.28 -10.24 -3.87
CA ASP A 191 -11.59 -10.06 -3.23
C ASP A 191 -12.67 -9.52 -4.20
N PHE A 192 -12.35 -9.38 -5.50
CA PHE A 192 -13.14 -8.66 -6.50
C PHE A 192 -14.62 -9.07 -6.54
N GLU A 193 -14.90 -10.37 -6.57
CA GLU A 193 -16.28 -10.88 -6.62
C GLU A 193 -16.98 -10.75 -5.26
N VAL A 194 -16.26 -10.91 -4.16
CA VAL A 194 -16.79 -10.73 -2.79
C VAL A 194 -17.13 -9.27 -2.55
N ASP A 195 -16.24 -8.37 -2.93
CA ASP A 195 -16.41 -6.93 -2.84
C ASP A 195 -17.63 -6.46 -3.66
N LYS A 196 -17.81 -7.02 -4.85
CA LYS A 196 -18.95 -6.72 -5.72
C LYS A 196 -20.28 -7.15 -5.08
N ILE A 197 -20.32 -8.33 -4.45
CA ILE A 197 -21.50 -8.81 -3.70
C ILE A 197 -21.76 -7.91 -2.47
N ALA A 198 -20.71 -7.47 -1.78
CA ALA A 198 -20.81 -6.54 -0.65
C ALA A 198 -21.19 -5.10 -1.06
N GLY A 199 -21.30 -4.82 -2.36
CA GLY A 199 -21.66 -3.48 -2.87
C GLY A 199 -20.52 -2.48 -2.86
N ILE A 200 -19.27 -2.93 -2.73
CA ILE A 200 -18.08 -2.08 -2.80
C ILE A 200 -17.88 -1.60 -4.25
N LYS A 201 -17.72 -0.28 -4.43
CA LYS A 201 -17.66 0.38 -5.74
C LYS A 201 -16.42 1.26 -5.90
N GLY A 202 -15.25 0.77 -5.50
CA GLY A 202 -13.97 1.42 -5.82
C GLY A 202 -13.70 1.41 -7.33
N LEU A 203 -12.78 2.27 -7.80
CA LEU A 203 -12.50 2.40 -9.23
C LEU A 203 -12.29 1.05 -9.95
N PRO A 204 -11.54 0.06 -9.40
CA PRO A 204 -11.36 -1.23 -10.07
C PRO A 204 -12.68 -1.94 -10.39
N HIS A 205 -13.71 -1.80 -9.54
CA HIS A 205 -15.00 -2.48 -9.69
C HIS A 205 -15.90 -1.90 -10.80
N TYR A 206 -15.55 -0.73 -11.37
CA TYR A 206 -16.22 -0.20 -12.57
C TYR A 206 -15.84 -0.94 -13.85
N PHE A 207 -14.80 -1.78 -13.77
CA PHE A 207 -14.33 -2.57 -14.90
C PHE A 207 -14.68 -4.06 -14.68
N TYR A 208 -14.60 -4.87 -15.72
CA TYR A 208 -14.55 -6.31 -15.56
C TYR A 208 -13.23 -6.71 -14.90
N TYR A 209 -13.25 -7.79 -14.13
CA TYR A 209 -12.08 -8.35 -13.43
C TYR A 209 -10.79 -8.32 -14.26
N GLN A 210 -10.88 -8.80 -15.51
CA GLN A 210 -9.73 -8.87 -16.41
C GLN A 210 -9.20 -7.48 -16.78
N HIS A 211 -10.10 -6.51 -17.05
CA HIS A 211 -9.69 -5.14 -17.37
C HIS A 211 -9.11 -4.41 -16.15
N ALA A 212 -9.62 -4.67 -14.96
CA ALA A 212 -9.02 -4.14 -13.73
C ALA A 212 -7.59 -4.65 -13.56
N LEU A 213 -7.36 -5.96 -13.77
CA LEU A 213 -6.03 -6.56 -13.75
C LEU A 213 -5.09 -5.94 -14.78
N LEU A 214 -5.57 -5.73 -16.02
CA LEU A 214 -4.79 -5.08 -17.09
C LEU A 214 -4.41 -3.65 -16.72
N LEU A 215 -5.38 -2.84 -16.28
CA LEU A 215 -5.14 -1.44 -15.91
C LEU A 215 -4.13 -1.32 -14.77
N GLY A 216 -4.26 -2.16 -13.73
CA GLY A 216 -3.27 -2.23 -12.65
C GLY A 216 -1.86 -2.50 -13.18
N SER A 217 -1.72 -3.45 -14.09
CA SER A 217 -0.43 -3.79 -14.71
C SER A 217 0.12 -2.66 -15.58
N VAL A 218 -0.73 -1.91 -16.29
CA VAL A 218 -0.32 -0.72 -17.06
C VAL A 218 0.26 0.34 -16.14
N PHE A 219 -0.36 0.63 -14.98
CA PHE A 219 0.18 1.58 -14.02
C PHE A 219 1.56 1.16 -13.49
N LEU A 220 1.77 -0.12 -13.25
CA LEU A 220 3.08 -0.64 -12.82
C LEU A 220 4.15 -0.46 -13.89
N VAL A 221 3.82 -0.73 -15.16
CA VAL A 221 4.73 -0.51 -16.30
C VAL A 221 5.06 0.98 -16.45
N LEU A 222 4.06 1.87 -16.36
CA LEU A 222 4.27 3.32 -16.42
C LEU A 222 5.16 3.81 -15.28
N SER A 223 4.99 3.27 -14.07
CA SER A 223 5.88 3.56 -12.93
C SER A 223 7.33 3.20 -13.26
N ALA A 224 7.56 2.00 -13.79
CA ALA A 224 8.90 1.56 -14.16
C ALA A 224 9.52 2.41 -15.28
N LEU A 225 8.73 2.80 -16.27
CA LEU A 225 9.17 3.71 -17.34
C LEU A 225 9.61 5.06 -16.78
N CYS A 226 8.83 5.66 -15.86
CA CYS A 226 9.21 6.91 -15.20
C CYS A 226 10.56 6.81 -14.50
N ILE A 227 10.81 5.70 -13.78
CA ILE A 227 12.09 5.50 -13.08
C ILE A 227 13.21 5.26 -14.09
N GLY A 228 13.02 4.36 -15.05
CA GLY A 228 14.03 4.06 -16.05
C GLY A 228 14.48 5.29 -16.84
N LEU A 229 13.54 6.17 -17.20
CA LEU A 229 13.86 7.44 -17.84
C LEU A 229 14.53 8.42 -16.87
N GLY A 230 14.08 8.45 -15.61
CA GLY A 230 14.62 9.35 -14.58
C GLY A 230 16.04 9.06 -14.16
N ILE A 231 16.48 7.81 -14.15
CA ILE A 231 17.86 7.40 -13.77
C ILE A 231 18.87 7.43 -14.93
N GLY A 232 18.59 8.12 -15.99
CA GLY A 232 19.54 8.35 -17.11
C GLY A 232 19.07 7.85 -18.46
N GLY A 233 17.77 7.55 -18.60
CA GLY A 233 17.19 7.12 -19.86
C GLY A 233 17.86 5.85 -20.41
N LEU A 234 17.75 5.62 -21.70
CA LEU A 234 18.34 4.45 -22.36
C LEU A 234 19.87 4.46 -22.43
N GLY A 235 20.51 5.58 -22.07
CA GLY A 235 21.98 5.69 -22.00
C GLY A 235 22.59 4.94 -20.81
N SER A 236 21.86 4.81 -19.70
CA SER A 236 22.34 4.13 -18.50
C SER A 236 22.18 2.60 -18.60
N VAL A 237 23.21 1.85 -18.20
CA VAL A 237 23.15 0.38 -18.11
C VAL A 237 22.07 -0.03 -17.10
N THR A 238 22.03 0.62 -15.93
CA THR A 238 21.04 0.37 -14.90
C THR A 238 19.62 0.56 -15.42
N SER A 239 19.38 1.66 -16.15
CA SER A 239 18.07 1.93 -16.76
C SER A 239 17.68 0.84 -17.75
N ARG A 240 18.59 0.42 -18.62
CA ARG A 240 18.33 -0.66 -19.60
C ARG A 240 18.01 -1.98 -18.93
N LEU A 241 18.71 -2.36 -17.84
CA LEU A 241 18.42 -3.59 -17.09
C LEU A 241 17.06 -3.53 -16.41
N VAL A 242 16.73 -2.39 -15.82
CA VAL A 242 15.44 -2.12 -15.19
C VAL A 242 14.32 -2.22 -16.23
N LEU A 243 14.40 -1.45 -17.30
CA LEU A 243 13.38 -1.46 -18.35
C LEU A 243 13.26 -2.81 -19.05
N GLY A 244 14.39 -3.50 -19.27
CA GLY A 244 14.42 -4.83 -19.86
C GLY A 244 13.72 -5.89 -19.00
N SER A 245 13.98 -5.89 -17.68
CA SER A 245 13.32 -6.83 -16.76
C SER A 245 11.81 -6.58 -16.69
N PHE A 246 11.39 -5.33 -16.66
CA PHE A 246 9.97 -4.97 -16.72
C PHE A 246 9.33 -5.38 -18.03
N ALA A 247 9.98 -5.10 -19.16
CA ALA A 247 9.49 -5.49 -20.48
C ALA A 247 9.28 -7.01 -20.58
N ALA A 248 10.24 -7.81 -20.09
CA ALA A 248 10.13 -9.26 -20.09
C ALA A 248 8.89 -9.75 -19.30
N VAL A 249 8.68 -9.23 -18.09
CA VAL A 249 7.52 -9.62 -17.27
C VAL A 249 6.22 -9.05 -17.84
N ALA A 250 6.23 -7.85 -18.42
CA ALA A 250 5.07 -7.26 -19.07
C ALA A 250 4.66 -8.07 -20.33
N ILE A 251 5.62 -8.57 -21.08
CA ILE A 251 5.37 -9.48 -22.22
C ILE A 251 4.76 -10.79 -21.71
N LEU A 252 5.36 -11.40 -20.66
CA LEU A 252 4.80 -12.62 -20.06
C LEU A 252 3.37 -12.39 -19.57
N PHE A 253 3.11 -11.30 -18.87
CA PHE A 253 1.76 -10.92 -18.45
C PHE A 253 0.81 -10.83 -19.64
N SER A 254 1.22 -10.12 -20.69
CA SER A 254 0.39 -9.94 -21.90
C SER A 254 0.06 -11.26 -22.56
N VAL A 255 1.04 -12.16 -22.73
CA VAL A 255 0.81 -13.50 -23.30
C VAL A 255 -0.19 -14.28 -22.44
N LEU A 256 -0.01 -14.32 -21.13
CA LEU A 256 -0.89 -15.04 -20.21
C LEU A 256 -2.31 -14.44 -20.20
N TYR A 257 -2.42 -13.12 -20.27
CA TYR A 257 -3.69 -12.40 -20.32
C TYR A 257 -4.47 -12.73 -21.60
N PHE A 258 -3.85 -12.59 -22.76
CA PHE A 258 -4.51 -12.84 -24.04
C PHE A 258 -4.77 -14.32 -24.30
N THR A 259 -4.01 -15.23 -23.70
CA THR A 259 -4.29 -16.68 -23.72
C THR A 259 -5.31 -17.12 -22.66
N LYS A 260 -5.96 -16.15 -21.97
CA LYS A 260 -6.98 -16.36 -20.92
C LYS A 260 -6.49 -17.16 -19.71
N GLN A 261 -5.20 -17.21 -19.45
CA GLN A 261 -4.62 -17.81 -18.24
C GLN A 261 -4.59 -16.80 -17.10
N ILE A 262 -5.75 -16.32 -16.66
CA ILE A 262 -5.91 -15.15 -15.81
C ILE A 262 -5.23 -15.30 -14.44
N ASP A 263 -5.29 -16.48 -13.83
CA ASP A 263 -4.61 -16.72 -12.54
C ASP A 263 -3.08 -16.60 -12.66
N LYS A 264 -2.52 -17.06 -13.77
CA LYS A 264 -1.08 -16.90 -14.04
C LYS A 264 -0.75 -15.45 -14.40
N ALA A 265 -1.61 -14.76 -15.12
CA ALA A 265 -1.47 -13.34 -15.42
C ALA A 265 -1.48 -12.52 -14.11
N TYR A 266 -2.37 -12.82 -13.18
CA TYR A 266 -2.36 -12.19 -11.86
C TYR A 266 -1.04 -12.40 -11.10
N LYS A 267 -0.51 -13.63 -11.07
CA LYS A 267 0.80 -13.92 -10.45
C LYS A 267 1.94 -13.14 -11.10
N SER A 268 1.92 -12.98 -12.44
CA SER A 268 2.91 -12.16 -13.14
C SER A 268 2.75 -10.67 -12.87
N ALA A 269 1.53 -10.19 -12.64
CA ALA A 269 1.27 -8.81 -12.22
C ALA A 269 1.76 -8.54 -10.79
N LEU A 270 1.65 -9.50 -9.87
CA LEU A 270 2.29 -9.40 -8.55
C LEU A 270 3.82 -9.33 -8.67
N LEU A 271 4.42 -10.07 -9.60
CA LEU A 271 5.85 -9.98 -9.87
C LEU A 271 6.22 -8.59 -10.42
N LEU A 272 5.40 -7.99 -11.29
CA LEU A 272 5.59 -6.59 -11.72
C LEU A 272 5.56 -5.61 -10.54
N SER A 273 4.65 -5.78 -9.59
CA SER A 273 4.59 -4.94 -8.39
C SER A 273 5.87 -5.07 -7.55
N PHE A 274 6.37 -6.29 -7.36
CA PHE A 274 7.61 -6.55 -6.64
C PHE A 274 8.83 -5.94 -7.36
N LEU A 275 8.95 -6.15 -8.67
CA LEU A 275 10.00 -5.53 -9.49
C LEU A 275 9.91 -4.00 -9.45
N GLY A 276 8.69 -3.42 -9.52
CA GLY A 276 8.45 -1.98 -9.38
C GLY A 276 9.03 -1.42 -8.11
N THR A 277 8.86 -2.15 -7.02
CA THR A 277 9.43 -1.83 -5.73
C THR A 277 10.96 -1.83 -5.74
N LEU A 278 11.59 -2.88 -6.30
CA LEU A 278 13.06 -2.96 -6.42
C LEU A 278 13.61 -1.83 -7.29
N VAL A 279 12.90 -1.48 -8.35
CA VAL A 279 13.24 -0.39 -9.26
C VAL A 279 13.15 0.96 -8.56
N MET A 280 12.10 1.20 -7.76
CA MET A 280 12.03 2.42 -6.94
C MET A 280 13.23 2.56 -6.00
N ILE A 281 13.61 1.47 -5.35
CA ILE A 281 14.80 1.46 -4.48
C ILE A 281 16.07 1.79 -5.27
N SER A 282 16.23 1.23 -6.47
CA SER A 282 17.39 1.51 -7.33
C SER A 282 17.45 2.97 -7.82
N GLY A 283 16.29 3.63 -7.93
CA GLY A 283 16.18 5.05 -8.26
C GLY A 283 16.47 5.99 -7.10
N ALA A 284 16.47 5.50 -5.86
CA ALA A 284 16.62 6.35 -4.67
C ALA A 284 17.93 7.18 -4.63
N PRO A 285 19.12 6.70 -5.09
CA PRO A 285 20.33 7.51 -5.18
C PRO A 285 20.21 8.72 -6.12
N PHE A 286 19.31 8.64 -7.10
CA PHE A 286 19.08 9.66 -8.13
C PHE A 286 17.90 10.59 -7.82
N MET A 287 17.34 10.48 -6.62
CA MET A 287 16.18 11.31 -6.20
C MET A 287 16.51 12.81 -6.15
N ARG A 288 17.79 13.16 -5.95
CA ARG A 288 18.19 14.58 -5.93
C ARG A 288 18.27 15.09 -7.37
N VAL A 289 17.60 16.21 -7.62
CA VAL A 289 17.89 17.01 -8.82
C VAL A 289 19.26 17.63 -8.58
N ILE A 290 20.24 17.29 -9.44
CA ILE A 290 21.59 17.87 -9.44
C ILE A 290 21.48 19.28 -9.96
#